data_3330191061dba8bfbac9183b2ead198c
#
_entry.id   3330191061dba8bfbac9183b2ead198c
#
_cell.length_a   1.000
_cell.length_b   1.000
_cell.length_c   1.000
_cell.angle_alpha   90.00
_cell.angle_beta   90.00
_cell.angle_gamma   90.00
#
_symmetry.space_group_name_H-M   'P 1'
#
loop_
_entity.id
_entity.type
_entity.pdbx_description
1 polymer ?
#
loop_
_entity_poly.entity_id
_entity_poly.type
_entity_poly.pdbx_seq_one_letter_code
_entity_poly.pdbx_strand_id
1 'polypeptide(L)'
;MSKRIEKQLNSFKYNGEPIKITLGTVILVCLSILLLIIATFTQITLKHFFIPLDAMAFLDTNPTNLEIIKHFTKAYRYIPQIPMVFFIVALLGRKFGITAICGYIALGMFFPIFALGGGVSYVCEFGFGYILALIPAIYFSGTLLKIKTDFLRIVLLSVLGVLTIHILGVLYMLFIATLRHAPMDLVSSWISSQSGIQIFYDMFFSVIAVYLGRFAKKIFWIILC
;
A
#
# COMPACT_ATOMS: atom_id res chain seq x y z
N MET A 1 -27.46 12.06 16.24
CA MET A 1 -27.03 11.99 14.83
C MET A 1 -28.30 11.89 13.99
N SER A 2 -28.57 12.87 13.09
CA SER A 2 -29.87 13.00 12.41
C SER A 2 -30.18 11.81 11.53
N LYS A 3 -31.43 11.29 11.52
CA LYS A 3 -31.93 10.23 10.60
C LYS A 3 -31.64 10.52 9.13
N ARG A 4 -31.49 11.80 8.78
CA ARG A 4 -31.11 12.26 7.44
C ARG A 4 -29.68 11.87 7.08
N ILE A 5 -28.74 11.96 8.03
CA ILE A 5 -27.33 11.56 7.89
C ILE A 5 -27.23 10.04 7.73
N GLU A 6 -28.05 9.30 8.48
CA GLU A 6 -28.09 7.83 8.42
C GLU A 6 -28.70 7.32 7.11
N LYS A 7 -29.72 8.03 6.57
CA LYS A 7 -30.35 7.73 5.27
C LYS A 7 -29.39 8.03 4.10
N GLN A 8 -28.59 9.08 4.18
CA GLN A 8 -27.59 9.41 3.17
C GLN A 8 -26.34 8.52 3.27
N LEU A 9 -25.89 8.14 4.46
CA LEU A 9 -24.87 7.10 4.67
C LEU A 9 -25.32 5.74 4.11
N ASN A 10 -26.62 5.44 4.14
CA ASN A 10 -27.20 4.25 3.56
C ASN A 10 -27.39 4.33 2.04
N SER A 11 -27.42 5.53 1.44
CA SER A 11 -27.44 5.70 -0.02
C SER A 11 -26.09 5.35 -0.67
N PHE A 12 -25.00 5.30 0.11
CA PHE A 12 -23.76 4.63 -0.27
C PHE A 12 -23.82 3.11 -0.10
N LYS A 13 -24.98 2.54 0.26
CA LYS A 13 -25.21 1.10 0.22
C LYS A 13 -25.16 0.60 -1.22
N TYR A 14 -24.20 -0.22 -1.44
CA TYR A 14 -24.01 -1.07 -2.58
C TYR A 14 -25.21 -2.02 -2.79
N ASN A 15 -26.21 -1.58 -3.53
CA ASN A 15 -27.31 -2.39 -4.05
C ASN A 15 -27.76 -1.79 -5.38
N GLY A 16 -26.97 -2.03 -6.45
CA GLY A 16 -27.46 -1.85 -7.82
C GLY A 16 -27.82 -0.43 -8.31
N GLU A 17 -27.71 0.59 -7.47
CA GLU A 17 -28.03 1.95 -7.89
C GLU A 17 -26.95 2.54 -8.80
N PRO A 18 -27.37 3.35 -9.82
CA PRO A 18 -26.43 4.00 -10.72
C PRO A 18 -25.46 4.86 -9.93
N ILE A 19 -24.18 4.72 -10.24
CA ILE A 19 -23.10 5.48 -9.61
C ILE A 19 -23.29 6.95 -9.99
N LYS A 20 -23.70 7.80 -9.07
CA LYS A 20 -23.72 9.23 -9.28
C LYS A 20 -22.28 9.74 -9.25
N ILE A 21 -21.71 10.02 -10.41
CA ILE A 21 -20.42 10.69 -10.53
C ILE A 21 -20.67 12.18 -10.31
N THR A 22 -20.20 12.70 -9.18
CA THR A 22 -20.23 14.13 -8.86
C THR A 22 -18.87 14.75 -9.12
N LEU A 23 -18.82 16.07 -9.32
CA LEU A 23 -17.55 16.80 -9.44
C LEU A 23 -16.64 16.53 -8.22
N GLY A 24 -17.20 16.50 -7.01
CA GLY A 24 -16.46 16.17 -5.79
C GLY A 24 -15.83 14.77 -5.85
N THR A 25 -16.52 13.76 -6.40
CA THR A 25 -15.96 12.40 -6.57
C THR A 25 -14.77 12.42 -7.53
N VAL A 26 -14.87 13.16 -8.65
CA VAL A 26 -13.77 13.29 -9.63
C VAL A 26 -12.56 13.95 -8.97
N ILE A 27 -12.76 15.05 -8.26
CA ILE A 27 -11.69 15.75 -7.52
C ILE A 27 -11.00 14.80 -6.51
N LEU A 28 -11.79 14.03 -5.74
CA LEU A 28 -11.23 13.08 -4.77
C LEU A 28 -10.45 11.95 -5.43
N VAL A 29 -10.87 11.47 -6.61
CA VAL A 29 -10.11 10.47 -7.38
C VAL A 29 -8.79 11.06 -7.86
N CYS A 30 -8.80 12.26 -8.44
CA CYS A 30 -7.58 12.94 -8.88
C CYS A 30 -6.62 13.21 -7.71
N LEU A 31 -7.13 13.68 -6.58
CA LEU A 31 -6.34 13.89 -5.36
C LEU A 31 -5.75 12.57 -4.86
N SER A 32 -6.51 11.46 -4.92
CA SER A 32 -6.02 10.14 -4.51
C SER A 32 -4.89 9.64 -5.40
N ILE A 33 -4.96 9.87 -6.71
CA ILE A 33 -3.86 9.56 -7.64
C ILE A 33 -2.62 10.37 -7.26
N LEU A 34 -2.78 11.67 -7.03
CA LEU A 34 -1.67 12.54 -6.62
C LEU A 34 -1.04 12.09 -5.30
N LEU A 35 -1.86 11.76 -4.30
CA LEU A 35 -1.36 11.25 -3.02
C LEU A 35 -0.60 9.92 -3.19
N LEU A 36 -1.04 9.04 -4.09
CA LEU A 36 -0.33 7.80 -4.38
C LEU A 36 1.01 8.05 -5.05
N ILE A 37 1.08 9.01 -5.99
CA ILE A 37 2.34 9.43 -6.61
C ILE A 37 3.29 9.97 -5.53
N ILE A 38 2.82 10.87 -4.66
CA ILE A 38 3.63 11.41 -3.55
C ILE A 38 4.13 10.28 -2.66
N ALA A 39 3.26 9.33 -2.26
CA ALA A 39 3.63 8.20 -1.43
C ALA A 39 4.68 7.30 -2.09
N THR A 40 4.63 7.14 -3.43
CA THR A 40 5.61 6.35 -4.19
C THR A 40 7.02 6.96 -4.12
N PHE A 41 7.14 8.28 -4.09
CA PHE A 41 8.43 8.97 -3.99
C PHE A 41 8.84 9.35 -2.56
N THR A 42 7.95 9.13 -1.58
CA THR A 42 8.26 9.36 -0.17
C THR A 42 9.07 8.21 0.39
N GLN A 43 10.22 8.51 0.98
CA GLN A 43 11.07 7.54 1.68
C GLN A 43 11.15 7.89 3.16
N ILE A 44 10.74 6.97 4.02
CA ILE A 44 10.80 7.11 5.47
C ILE A 44 11.91 6.20 5.99
N THR A 45 12.92 6.75 6.66
CA THR A 45 13.98 5.95 7.28
C THR A 45 13.51 5.44 8.63
N LEU A 46 13.26 4.13 8.72
CA LEU A 46 12.89 3.44 9.94
C LEU A 46 14.13 2.76 10.53
N LYS A 47 14.41 3.00 11.79
CA LYS A 47 15.46 2.30 12.54
C LYS A 47 14.80 1.19 13.36
N HIS A 48 15.25 -0.04 13.18
CA HIS A 48 14.77 -1.16 13.98
C HIS A 48 15.93 -1.92 14.60
N PHE A 49 15.66 -2.49 15.74
CA PHE A 49 16.59 -3.37 16.43
C PHE A 49 16.61 -4.74 15.72
N PHE A 50 17.79 -5.29 15.51
CA PHE A 50 17.97 -6.65 15.03
C PHE A 50 19.13 -7.32 15.79
N ILE A 51 19.13 -8.64 15.85
CA ILE A 51 20.21 -9.39 16.46
C ILE A 51 21.06 -9.97 15.32
N PRO A 52 22.28 -9.45 15.10
CA PRO A 52 23.19 -9.98 14.09
C PRO A 52 23.71 -11.36 14.50
N LEU A 53 24.11 -12.17 13.52
CA LEU A 53 24.59 -13.54 13.77
C LEU A 53 25.89 -13.57 14.60
N ASP A 54 26.69 -12.52 14.52
CA ASP A 54 27.95 -12.34 15.23
C ASP A 54 27.79 -11.60 16.58
N ALA A 55 26.54 -11.44 17.06
CA ALA A 55 26.25 -10.66 18.26
C ALA A 55 27.10 -11.07 19.49
N MET A 56 27.28 -12.37 19.70
CA MET A 56 28.06 -12.88 20.82
C MET A 56 29.55 -12.53 20.67
N ALA A 57 30.12 -12.80 19.49
CA ALA A 57 31.51 -12.46 19.19
C ALA A 57 31.78 -10.95 19.29
N PHE A 58 30.81 -10.11 18.85
CA PHE A 58 30.91 -8.67 18.99
C PHE A 58 30.88 -8.21 20.45
N LEU A 59 30.01 -8.78 21.30
CA LEU A 59 29.92 -8.44 22.70
C LEU A 59 31.19 -8.85 23.50
N ASP A 60 31.85 -9.93 23.09
CA ASP A 60 33.11 -10.36 23.70
C ASP A 60 34.26 -9.36 23.49
N THR A 61 34.15 -8.43 22.56
CA THR A 61 35.12 -7.34 22.32
C THR A 61 35.01 -6.19 23.33
N ASN A 62 34.09 -6.26 24.28
CA ASN A 62 33.80 -5.19 25.25
C ASN A 62 33.47 -3.84 24.56
N PRO A 63 32.50 -3.78 23.63
CA PRO A 63 32.17 -2.58 22.87
C PRO A 63 31.58 -1.49 23.76
N THR A 64 31.73 -0.24 23.38
CA THR A 64 31.03 0.88 24.00
C THR A 64 29.54 0.83 23.76
N ASN A 65 28.74 1.48 24.61
CA ASN A 65 27.28 1.56 24.43
C ASN A 65 26.86 2.09 23.06
N LEU A 66 27.63 3.01 22.49
CA LEU A 66 27.36 3.60 21.18
C LEU A 66 27.59 2.58 20.05
N GLU A 67 28.64 1.77 20.16
CA GLU A 67 28.96 0.70 19.21
C GLU A 67 27.89 -0.40 19.28
N ILE A 68 27.43 -0.77 20.47
CA ILE A 68 26.33 -1.71 20.67
C ILE A 68 25.08 -1.20 19.94
N ILE A 69 24.68 0.06 20.18
CA ILE A 69 23.50 0.64 19.52
C ILE A 69 23.64 0.59 17.98
N LYS A 70 24.82 0.95 17.47
CA LYS A 70 25.08 0.94 16.02
C LYS A 70 25.07 -0.48 15.44
N HIS A 71 25.67 -1.44 16.13
CA HIS A 71 25.75 -2.82 15.67
C HIS A 71 24.39 -3.52 15.66
N PHE A 72 23.55 -3.24 16.66
CA PHE A 72 22.21 -3.82 16.80
C PHE A 72 21.09 -3.00 16.18
N THR A 73 21.40 -1.89 15.49
CA THR A 73 20.38 -1.06 14.82
C THR A 73 20.62 -1.03 13.31
N LYS A 74 19.60 -1.43 12.56
CA LYS A 74 19.61 -1.34 11.09
C LYS A 74 18.61 -0.29 10.62
N ALA A 75 19.05 0.59 9.73
CA ALA A 75 18.18 1.54 9.06
C ALA A 75 17.54 0.87 7.81
N TYR A 76 16.24 1.02 7.69
CA TYR A 76 15.46 0.54 6.55
C TYR A 76 14.74 1.71 5.88
N ARG A 77 14.83 1.80 4.55
CA ARG A 77 14.10 2.80 3.76
C ARG A 77 12.74 2.25 3.38
N TYR A 78 11.71 2.79 3.98
CA TYR A 78 10.33 2.39 3.80
C TYR A 78 9.61 3.34 2.84
N ILE A 79 8.86 2.80 1.87
CA ILE A 79 8.03 3.55 0.91
C ILE A 79 6.57 3.27 1.24
N PRO A 80 5.76 4.27 1.68
CA PRO A 80 4.40 4.05 2.18
C PRO A 80 3.35 3.93 1.06
N GLN A 81 3.71 3.40 -0.10
CA GLN A 81 2.82 3.25 -1.25
C GLN A 81 1.64 2.31 -0.94
N ILE A 82 1.92 1.15 -0.34
CA ILE A 82 0.88 0.16 -0.01
C ILE A 82 -0.11 0.70 1.03
N PRO A 83 0.29 1.27 2.18
CA PRO A 83 -0.65 1.91 3.09
C PRO A 83 -1.49 3.01 2.45
N MET A 84 -0.91 3.80 1.53
CA MET A 84 -1.68 4.82 0.80
C MET A 84 -2.82 4.21 -0.02
N VAL A 85 -2.63 3.02 -0.60
CA VAL A 85 -3.69 2.29 -1.30
C VAL A 85 -4.85 1.92 -0.35
N PHE A 86 -4.54 1.48 0.88
CA PHE A 86 -5.56 1.19 1.89
C PHE A 86 -6.27 2.45 2.40
N PHE A 87 -5.55 3.56 2.50
CA PHE A 87 -6.17 4.86 2.77
C PHE A 87 -7.17 5.23 1.67
N ILE A 88 -6.79 5.10 0.40
CA ILE A 88 -7.63 5.42 -0.76
C ILE A 88 -8.90 4.56 -0.78
N VAL A 89 -8.78 3.25 -0.55
CA VAL A 89 -9.95 2.37 -0.52
C VAL A 89 -10.88 2.68 0.65
N ALA A 90 -10.33 3.09 1.79
CA ALA A 90 -11.13 3.49 2.94
C ALA A 90 -11.84 4.83 2.72
N LEU A 91 -11.20 5.76 2.01
CA LEU A 91 -11.73 7.07 1.65
C LEU A 91 -12.82 6.97 0.57
N LEU A 92 -12.49 6.37 -0.58
CA LEU A 92 -13.31 6.34 -1.78
C LEU A 92 -14.24 5.13 -1.89
N GLY A 93 -13.93 4.06 -1.16
CA GLY A 93 -14.56 2.75 -1.34
C GLY A 93 -14.01 1.99 -2.55
N ARG A 94 -14.52 0.76 -2.76
CA ARG A 94 -13.98 -0.18 -3.76
C ARG A 94 -13.97 0.37 -5.19
N LYS A 95 -15.11 0.88 -5.67
CA LYS A 95 -15.27 1.28 -7.08
C LYS A 95 -14.32 2.42 -7.46
N PHE A 96 -14.40 3.54 -6.75
CA PHE A 96 -13.55 4.70 -7.02
C PHE A 96 -12.10 4.48 -6.61
N GLY A 97 -11.83 3.63 -5.62
CA GLY A 97 -10.48 3.18 -5.30
C GLY A 97 -9.83 2.45 -6.48
N ILE A 98 -10.52 1.49 -7.09
CA ILE A 98 -10.04 0.81 -8.31
C ILE A 98 -9.83 1.83 -9.45
N THR A 99 -10.78 2.76 -9.65
CA THR A 99 -10.62 3.81 -10.66
C THR A 99 -9.36 4.65 -10.43
N ALA A 100 -9.07 5.02 -9.18
CA ALA A 100 -7.86 5.77 -8.86
C ALA A 100 -6.59 4.97 -9.15
N ILE A 101 -6.55 3.68 -8.79
CA ILE A 101 -5.39 2.83 -9.08
C ILE A 101 -5.22 2.60 -10.59
N CYS A 102 -6.29 2.32 -11.31
CA CYS A 102 -6.24 2.21 -12.78
C CYS A 102 -5.74 3.52 -13.41
N GLY A 103 -6.19 4.67 -12.91
CA GLY A 103 -5.70 5.98 -13.34
C GLY A 103 -4.21 6.17 -13.04
N TYR A 104 -3.74 5.78 -11.85
CA TYR A 104 -2.32 5.80 -11.49
C TYR A 104 -1.49 4.92 -12.43
N ILE A 105 -1.94 3.68 -12.68
CA ILE A 105 -1.24 2.76 -13.60
C ILE A 105 -1.23 3.34 -15.02
N ALA A 106 -2.37 3.84 -15.51
CA ALA A 106 -2.45 4.44 -16.84
C ALA A 106 -1.50 5.63 -16.99
N LEU A 107 -1.47 6.54 -16.01
CA LEU A 107 -0.52 7.65 -16.02
C LEU A 107 0.93 7.16 -15.98
N GLY A 108 1.25 6.12 -15.20
CA GLY A 108 2.58 5.55 -15.11
C GLY A 108 3.06 4.87 -16.40
N MET A 109 2.14 4.47 -17.29
CA MET A 109 2.48 3.96 -18.62
C MET A 109 2.94 5.06 -19.59
N PHE A 110 2.61 6.34 -19.29
CA PHE A 110 3.03 7.48 -20.12
C PHE A 110 4.10 8.34 -19.42
N PHE A 111 4.11 8.38 -18.10
CA PHE A 111 4.99 9.25 -17.30
C PHE A 111 5.82 8.43 -16.31
N PRO A 112 7.02 8.88 -15.92
CA PRO A 112 7.89 8.20 -14.97
C PRO A 112 7.43 8.42 -13.51
N ILE A 113 6.22 7.96 -13.16
CA ILE A 113 5.62 8.13 -11.83
C ILE A 113 5.68 6.89 -10.94
N PHE A 114 6.24 5.79 -11.44
CA PHE A 114 6.56 4.63 -10.61
C PHE A 114 7.93 4.80 -9.93
N ALA A 115 8.18 4.09 -8.83
CA ALA A 115 9.38 4.25 -8.01
C ALA A 115 10.71 4.11 -8.78
N LEU A 116 10.73 3.32 -9.85
CA LEU A 116 11.91 3.04 -10.67
C LEU A 116 11.77 3.55 -12.12
N GLY A 117 10.83 4.45 -12.39
CA GLY A 117 10.60 5.01 -13.71
C GLY A 117 9.16 4.96 -14.17
N GLY A 118 8.91 4.59 -15.42
CA GLY A 118 7.58 4.49 -16.04
C GLY A 118 7.68 4.20 -17.53
N GLY A 119 6.56 4.36 -18.21
CA GLY A 119 6.42 4.03 -19.62
C GLY A 119 5.98 2.59 -19.86
N VAL A 120 5.62 2.29 -21.11
CA VAL A 120 5.12 0.95 -21.49
C VAL A 120 6.13 -0.16 -21.21
N SER A 121 7.42 0.12 -21.37
CA SER A 121 8.50 -0.85 -21.09
C SER A 121 8.55 -1.29 -19.62
N TYR A 122 8.02 -0.47 -18.70
CA TYR A 122 7.98 -0.79 -17.27
C TYR A 122 7.16 -2.05 -16.94
N VAL A 123 6.24 -2.45 -17.83
CA VAL A 123 5.50 -3.71 -17.71
C VAL A 123 6.44 -4.90 -17.57
N CYS A 124 7.60 -4.88 -18.22
CA CYS A 124 8.57 -5.94 -18.11
C CYS A 124 9.49 -5.83 -16.88
N GLU A 125 9.36 -4.82 -16.03
CA GLU A 125 10.19 -4.68 -14.83
C GLU A 125 9.68 -5.54 -13.66
N PHE A 126 10.61 -5.98 -12.80
CA PHE A 126 10.29 -6.85 -11.65
C PHE A 126 9.28 -6.21 -10.68
N GLY A 127 9.34 -4.88 -10.52
CA GLY A 127 8.44 -4.14 -9.62
C GLY A 127 7.01 -3.98 -10.13
N PHE A 128 6.75 -4.16 -11.43
CA PHE A 128 5.42 -3.91 -12.00
C PHE A 128 4.34 -4.84 -11.45
N GLY A 129 4.71 -6.07 -11.10
CA GLY A 129 3.79 -7.03 -10.50
C GLY A 129 3.16 -6.54 -9.19
N TYR A 130 3.91 -5.83 -8.36
CA TYR A 130 3.40 -5.22 -7.13
C TYR A 130 2.38 -4.12 -7.43
N ILE A 131 2.61 -3.35 -8.50
CA ILE A 131 1.68 -2.29 -8.93
C ILE A 131 0.38 -2.90 -9.48
N LEU A 132 0.46 -3.94 -10.29
CA LEU A 132 -0.73 -4.66 -10.80
C LEU A 132 -1.51 -5.31 -9.66
N ALA A 133 -0.84 -5.85 -8.67
CA ALA A 133 -1.45 -6.50 -7.50
C ALA A 133 -2.27 -5.55 -6.62
N LEU A 134 -2.09 -4.23 -6.75
CA LEU A 134 -2.91 -3.23 -6.05
C LEU A 134 -4.39 -3.35 -6.43
N ILE A 135 -4.71 -3.72 -7.69
CA ILE A 135 -6.11 -3.84 -8.16
C ILE A 135 -6.85 -4.96 -7.42
N PRO A 136 -6.39 -6.23 -7.43
CA PRO A 136 -7.06 -7.30 -6.69
C PRO A 136 -7.04 -7.05 -5.17
N ALA A 137 -5.97 -6.46 -4.61
CA ALA A 137 -5.92 -6.12 -3.20
C ALA A 137 -7.04 -5.14 -2.80
N ILE A 138 -7.26 -4.06 -3.58
CA ILE A 138 -8.38 -3.13 -3.36
C ILE A 138 -9.73 -3.83 -3.56
N TYR A 139 -9.84 -4.70 -4.55
CA TYR A 139 -11.08 -5.42 -4.80
C TYR A 139 -11.51 -6.23 -3.57
N PHE A 140 -10.60 -7.03 -3.00
CA PHE A 140 -10.86 -7.83 -1.81
C PHE A 140 -11.05 -6.97 -0.55
N SER A 141 -10.13 -6.06 -0.28
CA SER A 141 -10.19 -5.18 0.89
C SER A 141 -11.44 -4.30 0.89
N GLY A 142 -11.79 -3.73 -0.26
CA GLY A 142 -12.96 -2.87 -0.41
C GLY A 142 -14.29 -3.61 -0.28
N THR A 143 -14.35 -4.94 -0.53
CA THR A 143 -15.54 -5.75 -0.24
C THR A 143 -15.74 -5.99 1.24
N LEU A 144 -14.64 -6.15 1.98
CA LEU A 144 -14.65 -6.38 3.42
C LEU A 144 -14.89 -5.09 4.22
N LEU A 145 -14.60 -3.91 3.64
CA LEU A 145 -14.68 -2.61 4.28
C LEU A 145 -16.14 -2.11 4.35
N LYS A 146 -16.92 -2.59 5.32
CA LYS A 146 -18.30 -2.14 5.58
C LYS A 146 -18.31 -0.93 6.54
N ILE A 147 -19.45 -0.17 6.58
CA ILE A 147 -19.62 1.01 7.44
C ILE A 147 -19.36 0.70 8.93
N LYS A 148 -19.86 -0.43 9.42
CA LYS A 148 -19.64 -0.93 10.80
C LYS A 148 -18.56 -2.02 10.79
N THR A 149 -17.33 -1.65 10.50
CA THR A 149 -16.21 -2.60 10.48
C THR A 149 -15.50 -2.55 11.82
N ASP A 150 -15.42 -3.69 12.50
CA ASP A 150 -14.72 -3.86 13.77
C ASP A 150 -13.20 -3.81 13.59
N PHE A 151 -12.45 -3.57 14.64
CA PHE A 151 -10.98 -3.53 14.63
C PHE A 151 -10.38 -4.78 13.98
N LEU A 152 -10.82 -5.96 14.41
CA LEU A 152 -10.31 -7.24 13.89
C LEU A 152 -10.50 -7.38 12.38
N ARG A 153 -11.64 -6.91 11.85
CA ARG A 153 -11.88 -6.92 10.39
C ARG A 153 -10.97 -5.95 9.65
N ILE A 154 -10.64 -4.80 10.23
CA ILE A 154 -9.68 -3.85 9.65
C ILE A 154 -8.29 -4.48 9.60
N VAL A 155 -7.86 -5.12 10.68
CA VAL A 155 -6.59 -5.86 10.71
C VAL A 155 -6.61 -6.97 9.65
N LEU A 156 -7.66 -7.79 9.62
CA LEU A 156 -7.77 -8.91 8.67
C LEU A 156 -7.73 -8.43 7.22
N LEU A 157 -8.51 -7.38 6.86
CA LEU A 157 -8.51 -6.86 5.49
C LEU A 157 -7.15 -6.26 5.09
N SER A 158 -6.46 -5.61 6.03
CA SER A 158 -5.13 -5.05 5.79
C SER A 158 -4.11 -6.16 5.58
N VAL A 159 -4.10 -7.17 6.45
CA VAL A 159 -3.19 -8.33 6.34
C VAL A 159 -3.42 -9.08 5.03
N LEU A 160 -4.67 -9.47 4.74
CA LEU A 160 -5.00 -10.20 3.52
C LEU A 160 -4.70 -9.38 2.25
N GLY A 161 -4.98 -8.08 2.27
CA GLY A 161 -4.69 -7.22 1.13
C GLY A 161 -3.19 -7.02 0.91
N VAL A 162 -2.40 -6.81 1.97
CA VAL A 162 -0.93 -6.73 1.89
C VAL A 162 -0.35 -8.06 1.38
N LEU A 163 -0.77 -9.19 1.94
CA LEU A 163 -0.34 -10.50 1.46
C LEU A 163 -0.67 -10.72 -0.02
N THR A 164 -1.86 -10.30 -0.45
CA THR A 164 -2.24 -10.38 -1.87
C THR A 164 -1.25 -9.62 -2.75
N ILE A 165 -0.85 -8.40 -2.35
CA ILE A 165 0.10 -7.59 -3.10
C ILE A 165 1.46 -8.29 -3.19
N HIS A 166 1.99 -8.76 -2.07
CA HIS A 166 3.30 -9.39 -2.03
C HIS A 166 3.33 -10.74 -2.76
N ILE A 167 2.31 -11.59 -2.58
CA ILE A 167 2.24 -12.88 -3.26
C ILE A 167 2.16 -12.68 -4.78
N LEU A 168 1.24 -11.85 -5.26
CA LEU A 168 1.08 -11.61 -6.69
C LEU A 168 2.28 -10.86 -7.28
N GLY A 169 2.88 -9.94 -6.52
CA GLY A 169 4.10 -9.24 -6.91
C GLY A 169 5.27 -10.18 -7.10
N VAL A 170 5.50 -11.09 -6.15
CA VAL A 170 6.57 -12.11 -6.24
C VAL A 170 6.30 -13.09 -7.39
N LEU A 171 5.06 -13.56 -7.56
CA LEU A 171 4.71 -14.45 -8.67
C LEU A 171 4.97 -13.80 -10.04
N TYR A 172 4.61 -12.53 -10.18
CA TYR A 172 4.90 -11.77 -11.39
C TYR A 172 6.40 -11.61 -11.61
N MET A 173 7.15 -11.27 -10.55
CA MET A 173 8.61 -11.15 -10.61
C MET A 173 9.27 -12.43 -11.06
N LEU A 174 8.88 -13.59 -10.51
CA LEU A 174 9.38 -14.90 -10.91
C LEU A 174 9.05 -15.21 -12.38
N PHE A 175 7.86 -14.84 -12.83
CA PHE A 175 7.47 -14.98 -14.24
C PHE A 175 8.36 -14.15 -15.16
N ILE A 176 8.59 -12.88 -14.87
CA ILE A 176 9.48 -12.01 -15.65
C ILE A 176 10.94 -12.49 -15.58
N ALA A 177 11.39 -12.95 -14.40
CA ALA A 177 12.74 -13.49 -14.22
C ALA A 177 12.98 -14.72 -15.12
N THR A 178 11.99 -15.61 -15.22
CA THR A 178 12.06 -16.77 -16.09
C THR A 178 12.13 -16.36 -17.56
N LEU A 179 11.32 -15.40 -18.00
CA LEU A 179 11.33 -14.89 -19.37
C LEU A 179 12.66 -14.22 -19.76
N ARG A 180 13.28 -13.51 -18.79
CA ARG A 180 14.56 -12.80 -19.00
C ARG A 180 15.79 -13.66 -18.71
N HIS A 181 15.63 -14.92 -18.31
CA HIS A 181 16.71 -15.79 -17.84
C HIS A 181 17.58 -15.13 -16.76
N ALA A 182 16.93 -14.41 -15.83
CA ALA A 182 17.63 -13.65 -14.79
C ALA A 182 18.28 -14.58 -13.76
N PRO A 183 19.49 -14.26 -13.25
CA PRO A 183 20.13 -15.05 -12.20
C PRO A 183 19.27 -15.08 -10.92
N MET A 184 19.13 -16.26 -10.30
CA MET A 184 18.30 -16.44 -9.10
C MET A 184 18.78 -15.62 -7.90
N ASP A 185 20.07 -15.35 -7.79
CA ASP A 185 20.63 -14.48 -6.73
C ASP A 185 20.10 -13.04 -6.84
N LEU A 186 19.98 -12.51 -8.06
CA LEU A 186 19.37 -11.22 -8.32
C LEU A 186 17.89 -11.22 -7.90
N VAL A 187 17.15 -12.26 -8.30
CA VAL A 187 15.72 -12.40 -7.99
C VAL A 187 15.49 -12.50 -6.49
N SER A 188 16.26 -13.33 -5.78
CA SER A 188 16.17 -13.49 -4.32
C SER A 188 16.49 -12.20 -3.58
N SER A 189 17.48 -11.43 -4.04
CA SER A 189 17.81 -10.11 -3.50
C SER A 189 16.66 -9.13 -3.67
N TRP A 190 16.00 -9.11 -4.83
CA TRP A 190 14.82 -8.29 -5.09
C TRP A 190 13.63 -8.67 -4.22
N ILE A 191 13.33 -9.97 -4.09
CA ILE A 191 12.26 -10.47 -3.22
C ILE A 191 12.53 -10.07 -1.77
N SER A 192 13.74 -10.27 -1.28
CA SER A 192 14.14 -9.89 0.08
C SER A 192 13.99 -8.38 0.32
N SER A 193 14.34 -7.56 -0.67
CA SER A 193 14.22 -6.11 -0.62
C SER A 193 12.76 -5.64 -0.60
N GLN A 194 11.90 -6.20 -1.46
CA GLN A 194 10.53 -5.75 -1.65
C GLN A 194 9.51 -6.46 -0.76
N SER A 195 9.77 -7.71 -0.41
CA SER A 195 8.84 -8.55 0.35
C SER A 195 9.45 -9.13 1.63
N GLY A 196 10.58 -8.62 2.09
CA GLY A 196 11.19 -9.01 3.36
C GLY A 196 10.53 -8.32 4.55
N ILE A 197 11.27 -7.50 5.25
CA ILE A 197 10.77 -6.76 6.42
C ILE A 197 9.66 -5.76 6.07
N GLN A 198 9.59 -5.33 4.81
CA GLN A 198 8.58 -4.40 4.30
C GLN A 198 7.16 -4.89 4.56
N ILE A 199 6.88 -6.19 4.42
CA ILE A 199 5.56 -6.78 4.66
C ILE A 199 5.00 -6.40 6.04
N PHE A 200 5.83 -6.47 7.08
CA PHE A 200 5.40 -6.14 8.44
C PHE A 200 5.06 -4.66 8.60
N TYR A 201 5.87 -3.78 8.01
CA TYR A 201 5.59 -2.35 7.99
C TYR A 201 4.33 -2.04 7.19
N ASP A 202 4.16 -2.67 6.02
CA ASP A 202 2.96 -2.50 5.20
C ASP A 202 1.70 -2.96 5.94
N MET A 203 1.74 -4.09 6.65
CA MET A 203 0.61 -4.54 7.47
C MET A 203 0.28 -3.54 8.56
N PHE A 204 1.28 -3.09 9.32
CA PHE A 204 1.10 -2.16 10.44
C PHE A 204 0.55 -0.81 9.96
N PHE A 205 1.21 -0.19 8.99
CA PHE A 205 0.80 1.13 8.49
C PHE A 205 -0.49 1.09 7.69
N SER A 206 -0.84 -0.04 7.04
CA SER A 206 -2.13 -0.19 6.35
C SER A 206 -3.31 -0.18 7.31
N VAL A 207 -3.18 -0.76 8.50
CA VAL A 207 -4.22 -0.67 9.54
C VAL A 207 -4.45 0.79 9.92
N ILE A 208 -3.39 1.54 10.18
CA ILE A 208 -3.46 2.98 10.51
C ILE A 208 -4.09 3.76 9.34
N ALA A 209 -3.65 3.48 8.12
CA ALA A 209 -4.11 4.13 6.90
C ALA A 209 -5.63 3.94 6.68
N VAL A 210 -6.18 2.75 6.96
CA VAL A 210 -7.63 2.50 6.90
C VAL A 210 -8.38 3.38 7.90
N TYR A 211 -7.89 3.54 9.14
CA TYR A 211 -8.51 4.42 10.12
C TYR A 211 -8.48 5.87 9.68
N LEU A 212 -7.32 6.34 9.20
CA LEU A 212 -7.15 7.71 8.68
C LEU A 212 -8.05 7.96 7.47
N GLY A 213 -8.15 7.01 6.54
CA GLY A 213 -9.03 7.11 5.37
C GLY A 213 -10.50 7.17 5.74
N ARG A 214 -10.94 6.39 6.74
CA ARG A 214 -12.31 6.47 7.27
C ARG A 214 -12.60 7.79 7.99
N PHE A 215 -11.62 8.32 8.71
CA PHE A 215 -11.73 9.62 9.36
C PHE A 215 -11.81 10.73 8.31
N ALA A 216 -10.91 10.74 7.33
CA ALA A 216 -10.92 11.67 6.22
C ALA A 216 -12.25 11.63 5.45
N LYS A 217 -12.78 10.43 5.17
CA LYS A 217 -14.11 10.26 4.56
C LYS A 217 -15.21 11.00 5.31
N LYS A 218 -15.21 10.95 6.64
CA LYS A 218 -16.20 11.67 7.46
C LYS A 218 -16.05 13.18 7.31
N ILE A 219 -14.83 13.69 7.30
CA ILE A 219 -14.55 15.13 7.13
C ILE A 219 -15.00 15.60 5.75
N PHE A 220 -14.53 14.94 4.69
CA PHE A 220 -14.90 15.32 3.32
C PHE A 220 -16.41 15.24 3.09
N TRP A 221 -17.08 14.29 3.73
CA TRP A 221 -18.52 14.19 3.64
C TRP A 221 -19.26 15.37 4.30
N ILE A 222 -18.73 15.88 5.42
CA ILE A 222 -19.28 17.07 6.11
C ILE A 222 -19.05 18.33 5.27
N ILE A 223 -17.93 18.41 4.54
CA ILE A 223 -17.55 19.61 3.76
C ILE A 223 -18.25 19.63 2.39
N LEU A 224 -18.45 18.47 1.75
CA LEU A 224 -18.96 18.36 0.38
C LEU A 224 -20.47 18.09 0.26
N CYS A 225 -21.15 17.83 1.38
CA CYS A 225 -22.60 17.67 1.49
C CYS A 225 -23.23 18.68 2.43
#